data_d1eac6a4e37026cb887a925ec5013c47
#
_entry.id   d1eac6a4e37026cb887a925ec5013c47
#
_cell.length_a   1.000
_cell.length_b   1.000
_cell.length_c   1.000
_cell.angle_alpha   90.00
_cell.angle_beta   90.00
_cell.angle_gamma   90.00
#
_symmetry.space_group_name_H-M   'P 1'
#
loop_
_entity.id
_entity.type
_entity.pdbx_description
1 polymer ?
#
loop_
_entity_poly.entity_id
_entity_poly.type
_entity_poly.pdbx_seq_one_letter_code
_entity_poly.pdbx_strand_id
1 'polypeptide(L)'
;MGKARVSQITAYFDCNIKSVWNVVTNNSDYKWRSDLKRIDIVKDGKEFIEYTHSGIATKFIITKKDEYSEYEFNMENKRFIGFWTGYFSETKTGGTKIVFTENIFIKNPIIKVLSYFFMDLKKMQKIYVSDLKKKLGEQ
;
A
#
# COMPACT_ATOMS: atom_id res chain seq x y z
N MET A 1 23.13 -5.42 -0.76
CA MET A 1 22.01 -4.47 -0.85
C MET A 1 22.06 -3.55 0.36
N GLY A 2 21.84 -2.25 0.22
CA GLY A 2 21.92 -1.30 1.32
C GLY A 2 20.75 -1.39 2.26
N LYS A 3 20.70 -0.46 3.21
CA LYS A 3 19.60 -0.34 4.16
C LYS A 3 18.26 -0.11 3.44
N ALA A 4 17.21 -0.70 3.98
CA ALA A 4 15.86 -0.38 3.55
C ALA A 4 15.52 1.06 3.88
N ARG A 5 14.75 1.69 3.01
CA ARG A 5 14.01 2.88 3.35
C ARG A 5 12.69 2.41 3.95
N VAL A 6 12.43 2.80 5.18
CA VAL A 6 11.26 2.35 5.93
C VAL A 6 10.33 3.54 6.17
N SER A 7 9.06 3.36 5.91
CA SER A 7 8.04 4.35 6.25
C SER A 7 6.83 3.65 6.85
N GLN A 8 6.31 4.21 7.92
CA GLN A 8 5.15 3.66 8.62
C GLN A 8 4.11 4.76 8.83
N ILE A 9 2.85 4.41 8.66
CA ILE A 9 1.74 5.31 8.93
C ILE A 9 0.70 4.59 9.79
N THR A 10 0.17 5.32 10.77
CA THR A 10 -0.96 4.89 11.59
C THR A 10 -2.13 5.79 11.28
N ALA A 11 -3.30 5.22 11.06
CA ALA A 11 -4.52 5.99 10.80
C ALA A 11 -5.71 5.34 11.46
N TYR A 12 -6.75 6.14 11.69
CA TYR A 12 -7.98 5.73 12.36
C TYR A 12 -9.17 6.05 11.46
N PHE A 13 -10.13 5.13 11.44
CA PHE A 13 -11.34 5.24 10.63
C PHE A 13 -12.56 5.00 11.53
N ASP A 14 -13.64 5.73 11.28
CA ASP A 14 -14.89 5.51 11.97
C ASP A 14 -15.60 4.25 11.48
N CYS A 15 -15.38 3.87 10.22
CA CYS A 15 -15.91 2.64 9.63
C CYS A 15 -15.39 1.40 10.37
N ASN A 16 -16.20 0.34 10.37
CA ASN A 16 -15.80 -0.92 11.00
C ASN A 16 -14.67 -1.59 10.20
N ILE A 17 -14.00 -2.52 10.85
CA ILE A 17 -12.80 -3.19 10.31
C ILE A 17 -13.12 -3.97 9.02
N LYS A 18 -14.30 -4.53 8.91
CA LYS A 18 -14.71 -5.28 7.73
C LYS A 18 -14.77 -4.37 6.50
N SER A 19 -15.34 -3.18 6.65
CA SER A 19 -15.44 -2.20 5.56
C SER A 19 -14.05 -1.72 5.12
N VAL A 20 -13.17 -1.39 6.06
CA VAL A 20 -11.82 -0.93 5.76
C VAL A 20 -11.01 -2.04 5.09
N TRP A 21 -11.05 -3.25 5.65
CA TRP A 21 -10.36 -4.41 5.10
C TRP A 21 -10.79 -4.71 3.67
N ASN A 22 -12.08 -4.73 3.40
CA ASN A 22 -12.60 -5.07 2.09
C ASN A 22 -12.16 -4.08 1.02
N VAL A 23 -12.10 -2.79 1.33
CA VAL A 23 -11.61 -1.79 0.36
C VAL A 23 -10.11 -1.96 0.12
N VAL A 24 -9.31 -2.12 1.16
CA VAL A 24 -7.86 -2.23 1.04
C VAL A 24 -7.44 -3.48 0.26
N THR A 25 -8.12 -4.60 0.49
CA THR A 25 -7.74 -5.88 -0.12
C THR A 25 -8.39 -6.18 -1.46
N ASN A 26 -9.35 -5.36 -1.91
CA ASN A 26 -9.99 -5.54 -3.20
C ASN A 26 -9.23 -4.81 -4.31
N ASN A 27 -8.29 -5.48 -4.93
CA ASN A 27 -7.47 -4.90 -6.00
C ASN A 27 -8.19 -4.76 -7.34
N SER A 28 -9.40 -5.28 -7.46
CA SER A 28 -10.24 -5.10 -8.64
C SER A 28 -10.95 -3.75 -8.67
N ASP A 29 -11.17 -3.16 -7.50
CA ASP A 29 -11.74 -1.82 -7.36
C ASP A 29 -10.64 -0.86 -6.91
N TYR A 30 -9.99 -0.19 -7.84
CA TYR A 30 -8.83 0.67 -7.59
C TYR A 30 -9.05 2.15 -7.94
N LYS A 31 -10.19 2.51 -8.51
CA LYS A 31 -10.44 3.86 -9.02
C LYS A 31 -10.44 4.94 -7.94
N TRP A 32 -10.63 4.54 -6.69
CA TRP A 32 -10.54 5.45 -5.55
C TRP A 32 -9.10 5.91 -5.26
N ARG A 33 -8.09 5.21 -5.79
CA ARG A 33 -6.69 5.55 -5.60
C ARG A 33 -6.23 6.56 -6.64
N SER A 34 -5.85 7.76 -6.19
CA SER A 34 -5.40 8.84 -7.07
C SER A 34 -4.00 8.61 -7.66
N ASP A 35 -3.21 7.75 -7.02
CA ASP A 35 -1.83 7.47 -7.43
C ASP A 35 -1.70 6.45 -8.56
N LEU A 36 -2.78 5.75 -8.89
CA LEU A 36 -2.74 4.67 -9.86
C LEU A 36 -3.54 4.97 -11.12
N LYS A 37 -3.00 4.50 -12.24
CA LYS A 37 -3.74 4.45 -13.51
C LYS A 37 -4.64 3.22 -13.54
N ARG A 38 -4.09 2.04 -13.18
CA ARG A 38 -4.85 0.79 -13.13
C ARG A 38 -4.13 -0.28 -12.33
N ILE A 39 -4.86 -1.33 -12.02
CA ILE A 39 -4.31 -2.59 -11.48
C ILE A 39 -4.75 -3.71 -12.42
N ASP A 40 -3.80 -4.55 -12.83
CA ASP A 40 -4.08 -5.78 -13.58
C ASP A 40 -3.94 -6.97 -12.62
N ILE A 41 -4.98 -7.78 -12.50
CA ILE A 41 -4.93 -9.00 -11.70
C ILE A 41 -4.27 -10.10 -12.56
N VAL A 42 -3.12 -10.60 -12.12
CA VAL A 42 -2.41 -11.69 -12.80
C VAL A 42 -2.92 -13.03 -12.31
N LYS A 43 -3.04 -13.17 -10.98
CA LYS A 43 -3.58 -14.38 -10.35
C LYS A 43 -4.42 -13.94 -9.16
N ASP A 44 -5.71 -14.24 -9.23
CA ASP A 44 -6.68 -13.79 -8.26
C ASP A 44 -6.28 -14.16 -6.82
N GLY A 45 -6.33 -13.18 -5.92
CA GLY A 45 -5.97 -13.35 -4.52
C GLY A 45 -4.47 -13.54 -4.27
N LYS A 46 -3.61 -13.47 -5.29
CA LYS A 46 -2.19 -13.78 -5.12
C LYS A 46 -1.23 -12.82 -5.79
N GLU A 47 -1.48 -12.44 -7.03
CA GLU A 47 -0.54 -11.62 -7.79
C GLU A 47 -1.24 -10.57 -8.61
N PHE A 48 -0.75 -9.33 -8.56
CA PHE A 48 -1.28 -8.22 -9.34
C PHE A 48 -0.17 -7.24 -9.72
N ILE A 49 -0.44 -6.40 -10.71
CA ILE A 49 0.49 -5.36 -11.17
C ILE A 49 -0.21 -4.01 -11.07
N GLU A 50 0.43 -3.07 -10.38
CA GLU A 50 0.00 -1.68 -10.32
C GLU A 50 0.73 -0.86 -11.37
N TYR A 51 -0.01 0.03 -12.04
CA TYR A 51 0.57 0.97 -13.00
C TYR A 51 0.32 2.39 -12.53
N THR A 52 1.39 3.18 -12.42
CA THR A 52 1.28 4.61 -12.14
C THR A 52 0.82 5.36 -13.38
N HIS A 53 0.41 6.61 -13.22
CA HIS A 53 0.04 7.47 -14.35
C HIS A 53 1.21 7.71 -15.32
N SER A 54 2.45 7.66 -14.81
CA SER A 54 3.66 7.77 -15.63
C SER A 54 4.07 6.48 -16.32
N GLY A 55 3.33 5.38 -16.09
CA GLY A 55 3.57 4.10 -16.75
C GLY A 55 4.52 3.15 -16.04
N ILE A 56 4.89 3.42 -14.79
CA ILE A 56 5.72 2.51 -14.01
C ILE A 56 4.87 1.32 -13.55
N ALA A 57 5.32 0.12 -13.88
CA ALA A 57 4.67 -1.13 -13.50
C ALA A 57 5.39 -1.73 -12.29
N THR A 58 4.65 -2.06 -11.24
CA THR A 58 5.18 -2.75 -10.06
C THR A 58 4.38 -4.02 -9.84
N LYS A 59 5.10 -5.13 -9.72
CA LYS A 59 4.52 -6.45 -9.46
C LYS A 59 4.37 -6.66 -7.96
N PHE A 60 3.20 -7.16 -7.56
CA PHE A 60 2.87 -7.44 -6.16
C PHE A 60 2.52 -8.91 -6.01
N ILE A 61 3.10 -9.55 -5.00
CA ILE A 61 2.79 -10.93 -4.64
C ILE A 61 2.33 -10.94 -3.19
N ILE A 62 1.08 -11.33 -2.97
CA ILE A 62 0.49 -11.40 -1.63
C ILE A 62 1.11 -12.59 -0.89
N THR A 63 1.70 -12.34 0.26
CA THR A 63 2.38 -13.35 1.08
C THR A 63 1.58 -13.73 2.32
N LYS A 64 0.67 -12.87 2.76
CA LYS A 64 -0.18 -13.15 3.91
C LYS A 64 -1.49 -12.37 3.80
N LYS A 65 -2.58 -13.02 4.12
CA LYS A 65 -3.91 -12.41 4.10
C LYS A 65 -4.77 -13.04 5.19
N ASP A 66 -4.57 -12.59 6.43
CA ASP A 66 -5.37 -13.00 7.59
C ASP A 66 -6.51 -12.01 7.73
N GLU A 67 -7.71 -12.43 7.41
CA GLU A 67 -8.90 -11.58 7.31
C GLU A 67 -9.09 -10.70 8.54
N TYR A 68 -9.24 -9.40 8.31
CA TYR A 68 -9.45 -8.34 9.30
C TYR A 68 -8.29 -8.14 10.29
N SER A 69 -7.13 -8.72 10.03
CA SER A 69 -5.99 -8.66 10.96
C SER A 69 -4.70 -8.23 10.27
N GLU A 70 -4.26 -8.96 9.26
CA GLU A 70 -2.95 -8.72 8.66
C GLU A 70 -2.94 -8.99 7.17
N TYR A 71 -2.32 -8.06 6.41
CA TYR A 71 -2.15 -8.15 4.97
C TYR A 71 -0.69 -7.85 4.64
N GLU A 72 -0.04 -8.75 3.90
CA GLU A 72 1.36 -8.59 3.53
C GLU A 72 1.54 -8.89 2.05
N PHE A 73 2.46 -8.18 1.41
CA PHE A 73 2.88 -8.50 0.05
C PHE A 73 4.32 -8.07 -0.21
N ASN A 74 4.95 -8.76 -1.14
CA ASN A 74 6.22 -8.37 -1.74
C ASN A 74 5.93 -7.54 -2.98
N MET A 75 6.80 -6.59 -3.30
CA MET A 75 6.68 -5.78 -4.50
C MET A 75 8.03 -5.65 -5.18
N GLU A 76 8.00 -5.56 -6.51
CA GLU A 76 9.21 -5.44 -7.30
C GLU A 76 8.96 -4.70 -8.62
N ASN A 77 9.87 -3.82 -8.97
CA ASN A 77 9.96 -3.22 -10.29
C ASN A 77 11.44 -3.08 -10.67
N LYS A 78 11.73 -2.35 -11.75
CA LYS A 78 13.11 -2.16 -12.23
C LYS A 78 13.99 -1.41 -11.23
N ARG A 79 13.40 -0.59 -10.34
CA ARG A 79 14.11 0.33 -9.46
C ARG A 79 14.31 -0.22 -8.06
N PHE A 80 13.37 -1.03 -7.57
CA PHE A 80 13.41 -1.49 -6.19
C PHE A 80 12.77 -2.85 -5.99
N ILE A 81 13.12 -3.45 -4.85
CA ILE A 81 12.42 -4.57 -4.25
C ILE A 81 11.82 -4.01 -2.95
N GLY A 82 10.61 -4.37 -2.65
CA GLY A 82 9.96 -3.89 -1.44
C GLY A 82 9.13 -4.94 -0.77
N PHE A 83 8.69 -4.57 0.46
CA PHE A 83 7.80 -5.44 1.19
C PHE A 83 6.93 -4.59 2.11
N TRP A 84 5.67 -4.93 2.14
CA TRP A 84 4.65 -4.12 2.80
C TRP A 84 3.86 -4.98 3.77
N THR A 85 3.58 -4.43 4.95
CA THR A 85 2.72 -5.05 5.95
C THR A 85 1.65 -4.08 6.38
N GLY A 86 0.43 -4.59 6.55
CA GLY A 86 -0.68 -3.83 7.10
C GLY A 86 -1.31 -4.58 8.24
N TYR A 87 -1.38 -3.94 9.41
CA TYR A 87 -2.08 -4.46 10.57
C TYR A 87 -3.39 -3.69 10.76
N PHE A 88 -4.45 -4.43 11.01
CA PHE A 88 -5.80 -3.91 11.21
C PHE A 88 -6.27 -4.32 12.59
N SER A 89 -6.86 -3.40 13.33
CA SER A 89 -7.43 -3.70 14.65
C SER A 89 -8.65 -2.81 14.90
N GLU A 90 -9.55 -3.29 15.74
CA GLU A 90 -10.74 -2.53 16.13
C GLU A 90 -10.38 -1.51 17.21
N THR A 91 -11.03 -0.34 17.14
CA THR A 91 -10.97 0.65 18.19
C THR A 91 -12.07 0.39 19.21
N LYS A 92 -11.98 1.05 20.37
CA LYS A 92 -12.98 0.91 21.45
C LYS A 92 -14.38 1.35 21.02
N THR A 93 -14.47 2.21 20.01
CA THR A 93 -15.74 2.74 19.52
C THR A 93 -16.30 1.99 18.32
N GLY A 94 -15.67 0.85 17.96
CA GLY A 94 -16.11 0.04 16.81
C GLY A 94 -15.56 0.49 15.47
N GLY A 95 -14.66 1.46 15.46
CA GLY A 95 -13.93 1.87 14.27
C GLY A 95 -12.71 1.00 14.01
N THR A 96 -11.79 1.51 13.20
CA THR A 96 -10.61 0.75 12.77
C THR A 96 -9.34 1.56 12.96
N LYS A 97 -8.31 0.90 13.48
CA LYS A 97 -6.94 1.39 13.46
C LYS A 97 -6.15 0.58 12.44
N ILE A 98 -5.39 1.27 11.59
CA ILE A 98 -4.44 0.63 10.68
C ILE A 98 -3.02 1.07 10.99
N VAL A 99 -2.07 0.15 10.80
CA VAL A 99 -0.64 0.44 10.81
C VAL A 99 -0.03 -0.16 9.56
N PHE A 100 0.36 0.67 8.61
CA PHE A 100 0.95 0.24 7.35
C PHE A 100 2.43 0.57 7.34
N THR A 101 3.26 -0.42 7.05
CA THR A 101 4.72 -0.28 7.01
C THR A 101 5.23 -0.72 5.65
N GLU A 102 6.12 0.08 5.09
CA GLU A 102 6.71 -0.13 3.79
C GLU A 102 8.23 -0.16 3.90
N ASN A 103 8.85 -1.21 3.37
CA ASN A 103 10.30 -1.38 3.35
C ASN A 103 10.75 -1.43 1.90
N ILE A 104 11.58 -0.48 1.47
CA ILE A 104 12.02 -0.36 0.08
C ILE A 104 13.54 -0.47 0.00
N PHE A 105 14.01 -1.40 -0.83
CA PHE A 105 15.43 -1.60 -1.15
C PHE A 105 15.67 -1.17 -2.59
N ILE A 106 16.41 -0.09 -2.78
CA ILE A 106 16.72 0.45 -4.10
C ILE A 106 17.83 -0.39 -4.75
N LYS A 107 17.60 -0.86 -5.98
CA LYS A 107 18.51 -1.77 -6.70
C LYS A 107 19.80 -1.11 -7.16
N ASN A 108 19.74 0.15 -7.56
CA ASN A 108 20.89 0.87 -8.14
C ASN A 108 21.33 2.00 -7.20
N PRO A 109 22.61 2.06 -6.80
CA PRO A 109 23.10 3.12 -5.91
C PRO A 109 22.87 4.54 -6.42
N ILE A 110 22.98 4.76 -7.73
CA ILE A 110 22.74 6.08 -8.33
C ILE A 110 21.26 6.44 -8.21
N ILE A 111 20.38 5.49 -8.52
CA ILE A 111 18.94 5.67 -8.38
C ILE A 111 18.57 5.85 -6.91
N LYS A 112 19.28 5.18 -5.99
CA LYS A 112 19.06 5.35 -4.56
C LYS A 112 19.24 6.81 -4.13
N VAL A 113 20.31 7.46 -4.58
CA VAL A 113 20.54 8.88 -4.29
C VAL A 113 19.40 9.74 -4.85
N LEU A 114 19.03 9.52 -6.11
CA LEU A 114 17.95 10.27 -6.75
C LEU A 114 16.61 10.03 -6.06
N SER A 115 16.36 8.81 -5.55
CA SER A 115 15.09 8.46 -4.93
C SER A 115 14.80 9.25 -3.65
N TYR A 116 15.83 9.73 -2.94
CA TYR A 116 15.63 10.57 -1.77
C TYR A 116 15.02 11.92 -2.14
N PHE A 117 15.17 12.35 -3.38
CA PHE A 117 14.58 13.60 -3.88
C PHE A 117 13.20 13.41 -4.50
N PHE A 118 12.94 12.25 -5.09
CA PHE A 118 11.72 12.01 -5.90
C PHE A 118 10.75 11.01 -5.30
N MET A 119 11.19 10.18 -4.35
CA MET A 119 10.35 9.18 -3.71
C MET A 119 10.13 9.53 -2.24
N ASP A 120 9.03 10.20 -1.95
CA ASP A 120 8.62 10.52 -0.59
C ASP A 120 7.58 9.49 -0.13
N LEU A 121 8.05 8.44 0.54
CA LEU A 121 7.20 7.34 0.98
C LEU A 121 6.12 7.79 1.96
N LYS A 122 6.46 8.68 2.88
CA LYS A 122 5.49 9.18 3.86
C LYS A 122 4.37 9.97 3.17
N LYS A 123 4.71 10.80 2.20
CA LYS A 123 3.72 11.55 1.42
C LYS A 123 2.81 10.59 0.64
N MET A 124 3.37 9.56 0.04
CA MET A 124 2.60 8.56 -0.70
C MET A 124 1.64 7.82 0.23
N GLN A 125 2.07 7.49 1.44
CA GLN A 125 1.21 6.86 2.45
C GLN A 125 0.07 7.78 2.89
N LYS A 126 0.35 9.07 3.07
CA LYS A 126 -0.67 10.05 3.42
C LYS A 126 -1.72 10.21 2.34
N ILE A 127 -1.30 10.21 1.08
CA ILE A 127 -2.22 10.26 -0.08
C ILE A 127 -3.11 9.02 -0.08
N TYR A 128 -2.53 7.84 0.12
CA TYR A 128 -3.28 6.60 0.18
C TYR A 128 -4.36 6.64 1.27
N VAL A 129 -3.99 7.05 2.48
CA VAL A 129 -4.94 7.15 3.61
C VAL A 129 -6.03 8.19 3.31
N SER A 130 -5.66 9.33 2.71
CA SER A 130 -6.63 10.35 2.32
C SER A 130 -7.64 9.81 1.31
N ASP A 131 -7.16 9.10 0.29
CA ASP A 131 -8.01 8.47 -0.72
C ASP A 131 -8.93 7.41 -0.09
N LEU A 132 -8.39 6.62 0.82
CA LEU A 132 -9.13 5.58 1.53
C LEU A 132 -10.25 6.18 2.38
N LYS A 133 -9.98 7.27 3.09
CA LYS A 133 -11.00 7.98 3.87
C LYS A 133 -12.13 8.49 2.98
N LYS A 134 -11.81 9.06 1.84
CA LYS A 134 -12.81 9.54 0.87
C LYS A 134 -13.65 8.38 0.35
N LYS A 135 -13.03 7.26 0.03
CA LYS A 135 -13.72 6.05 -0.46
C LYS A 135 -14.72 5.54 0.58
N LEU A 136 -14.35 5.61 1.86
CA LEU A 136 -15.17 5.16 2.97
C LEU A 136 -16.20 6.23 3.43
N GLY A 137 -16.24 7.40 2.79
CA GLY A 137 -17.14 8.49 3.16
C GLY A 137 -16.69 9.26 4.41
N GLU A 138 -15.40 9.22 4.73
CA GLU A 138 -14.79 9.93 5.87
C GLU A 138 -13.91 11.08 5.39
N GLN A 139 -13.62 11.97 6.27
CA GLN A 139 -12.79 13.14 5.97
C GLN A 139 -11.42 13.05 6.64
#